data_846a7b567b0b9e7167645e1b5545ee6b
#
_entry.id   846a7b567b0b9e7167645e1b5545ee6b
#
_cell.length_a   1.000
_cell.length_b   1.000
_cell.length_c   1.000
_cell.angle_alpha   90.00
_cell.angle_beta   90.00
_cell.angle_gamma   90.00
#
_symmetry.space_group_name_H-M   'P 1'
#
loop_
_entity.id
_entity.type
_entity.pdbx_description
1 polymer ?
#
loop_
_entity_poly.entity_id
_entity_poly.type
_entity_poly.pdbx_seq_one_letter_code
_entity_poly.pdbx_strand_id
1 'polypeptide(L)'
;MTISLYAASIPVFKQMLNAMSGVLTKAEAHATAKNIDPSVFLQARLAPDMFPLVRQVQIAVDFAKGVSGRLAEIELPKYDDSETTFAELQALIVKVLAFVETIKAEQIDGKEGIEIITRQGTPKEKRFTGQAYLLTYGLPQFFFHVTTTYAILRHNGVEVGKRDYMGAF
;
A
#
# COMPACT_ATOMS: atom_id res chain seq x y z
N MET A 1 3.57 -28.78 0.35
CA MET A 1 2.85 -27.63 -0.27
C MET A 1 3.77 -26.43 -0.20
N THR A 2 4.07 -25.84 -1.32
CA THR A 2 4.83 -24.58 -1.41
C THR A 2 3.84 -23.40 -1.49
N ILE A 3 4.13 -22.29 -0.82
CA ILE A 3 3.36 -21.05 -0.96
C ILE A 3 3.72 -20.46 -2.32
N SER A 4 2.72 -20.24 -3.20
CA SER A 4 2.96 -19.63 -4.50
C SER A 4 3.18 -18.12 -4.39
N LEU A 5 3.82 -17.51 -5.40
CA LEU A 5 4.00 -16.04 -5.44
C LEU A 5 2.66 -15.31 -5.44
N TYR A 6 1.63 -15.85 -6.11
CA TYR A 6 0.29 -15.28 -6.09
C TYR A 6 -0.30 -15.30 -4.67
N ALA A 7 -0.26 -16.46 -4.00
CA ALA A 7 -0.79 -16.58 -2.63
C ALA A 7 -0.07 -15.68 -1.62
N ALA A 8 1.23 -15.41 -1.85
CA ALA A 8 2.02 -14.52 -1.01
C ALA A 8 1.89 -13.03 -1.37
N SER A 9 1.19 -12.66 -2.43
CA SER A 9 1.10 -11.27 -2.92
C SER A 9 -0.32 -10.75 -3.02
N ILE A 10 -1.10 -11.17 -4.01
CA ILE A 10 -2.40 -10.57 -4.35
C ILE A 10 -3.40 -10.59 -3.18
N PRO A 11 -3.66 -11.72 -2.50
CA PRO A 11 -4.56 -11.74 -1.35
C PRO A 11 -4.06 -10.85 -0.20
N VAL A 12 -2.74 -10.82 0.03
CA VAL A 12 -2.10 -10.02 1.08
C VAL A 12 -2.28 -8.53 0.81
N PHE A 13 -2.02 -8.06 -0.43
CA PHE A 13 -2.25 -6.67 -0.80
C PHE A 13 -3.72 -6.28 -0.66
N LYS A 14 -4.64 -7.13 -1.12
CA LYS A 14 -6.09 -6.88 -1.01
C LYS A 14 -6.53 -6.75 0.45
N GLN A 15 -6.14 -7.69 1.31
CA GLN A 15 -6.45 -7.65 2.74
C GLN A 15 -5.99 -6.33 3.37
N MET A 16 -4.73 -5.97 3.18
CA MET A 16 -4.13 -4.82 3.84
C MET A 16 -4.60 -3.48 3.27
N LEU A 17 -4.89 -3.39 1.97
CA LEU A 17 -5.50 -2.20 1.37
C LEU A 17 -6.91 -1.97 1.88
N ASN A 18 -7.73 -3.02 2.01
CA ASN A 18 -9.06 -2.92 2.60
C ASN A 18 -8.99 -2.52 4.09
N ALA A 19 -8.06 -3.08 4.84
CA ALA A 19 -7.82 -2.71 6.23
C ALA A 19 -7.41 -1.22 6.35
N MET A 20 -6.48 -0.76 5.51
CA MET A 20 -6.05 0.63 5.46
C MET A 20 -7.21 1.57 5.11
N SER A 21 -8.06 1.22 4.15
CA SER A 21 -9.29 1.96 3.84
C SER A 21 -10.20 2.09 5.06
N GLY A 22 -10.43 1.00 5.81
CA GLY A 22 -11.21 1.02 7.05
C GLY A 22 -10.61 1.92 8.13
N VAL A 23 -9.28 1.92 8.28
CA VAL A 23 -8.57 2.80 9.21
C VAL A 23 -8.72 4.27 8.81
N LEU A 24 -8.62 4.61 7.52
CA LEU A 24 -8.85 5.97 7.02
C LEU A 24 -10.30 6.42 7.21
N THR A 25 -11.28 5.55 7.03
CA THR A 25 -12.70 5.85 7.31
C THR A 25 -12.92 6.22 8.78
N LYS A 26 -12.29 5.48 9.71
CA LYS A 26 -12.33 5.82 11.13
C LYS A 26 -11.65 7.15 11.44
N ALA A 27 -10.56 7.47 10.75
CA ALA A 27 -9.86 8.73 10.92
C ALA A 27 -10.72 9.93 10.49
N GLU A 28 -11.39 9.84 9.35
CA GLU A 28 -12.30 10.87 8.85
C GLU A 28 -13.50 11.07 9.79
N ALA A 29 -14.10 9.97 10.26
CA ALA A 29 -15.17 10.02 11.26
C ALA A 29 -14.71 10.66 12.57
N HIS A 30 -13.50 10.33 13.04
CA HIS A 30 -12.89 10.94 14.23
C HIS A 30 -12.68 12.46 14.05
N ALA A 31 -12.15 12.87 12.91
CA ALA A 31 -11.97 14.29 12.59
C ALA A 31 -13.29 15.05 12.66
N THR A 32 -14.33 14.51 12.02
CA THR A 32 -15.69 15.06 12.05
C THR A 32 -16.25 15.15 13.45
N ALA A 33 -16.21 14.07 14.23
CA ALA A 33 -16.74 14.00 15.59
C ALA A 33 -16.04 14.95 16.57
N LYS A 34 -14.78 15.25 16.35
CA LYS A 34 -13.96 16.16 17.16
C LYS A 34 -13.90 17.59 16.62
N ASN A 35 -14.56 17.85 15.49
CA ASN A 35 -14.50 19.14 14.78
C ASN A 35 -13.05 19.56 14.47
N ILE A 36 -12.23 18.60 14.04
CA ILE A 36 -10.83 18.80 13.62
C ILE A 36 -10.78 18.86 12.10
N ASP A 37 -10.03 19.81 11.54
CA ASP A 37 -9.81 19.86 10.10
C ASP A 37 -9.09 18.56 9.63
N PRO A 38 -9.64 17.79 8.68
CA PRO A 38 -9.03 16.57 8.17
C PRO A 38 -7.59 16.72 7.70
N SER A 39 -7.22 17.90 7.20
CA SER A 39 -5.85 18.21 6.76
C SER A 39 -4.81 18.04 7.87
N VAL A 40 -5.19 18.24 9.13
CA VAL A 40 -4.31 18.04 10.29
C VAL A 40 -3.82 16.59 10.36
N PHE A 41 -4.72 15.62 10.12
CA PHE A 41 -4.35 14.20 10.07
C PHE A 41 -3.55 13.87 8.82
N LEU A 42 -3.97 14.37 7.66
CA LEU A 42 -3.31 14.09 6.38
C LEU A 42 -1.87 14.59 6.34
N GLN A 43 -1.57 15.70 7.05
CA GLN A 43 -0.23 16.26 7.14
C GLN A 43 0.56 15.78 8.38
N ALA A 44 -0.07 15.02 9.28
CA ALA A 44 0.59 14.46 10.44
C ALA A 44 1.68 13.44 10.06
N ARG A 45 2.76 13.42 10.84
CA ARG A 45 3.91 12.52 10.68
C ARG A 45 4.44 12.08 12.05
N LEU A 46 5.12 10.94 12.11
CA LEU A 46 5.70 10.44 13.37
C LEU A 46 6.97 11.19 13.78
N ALA A 47 7.76 11.63 12.80
CA ALA A 47 8.98 12.42 13.04
C ALA A 47 9.10 13.51 11.96
N PRO A 48 9.81 14.62 12.23
CA PRO A 48 9.92 15.75 11.31
C PRO A 48 10.48 15.39 9.92
N ASP A 49 11.32 14.39 9.83
CA ASP A 49 11.98 13.89 8.60
C ASP A 49 11.23 12.73 7.94
N MET A 50 10.12 12.25 8.52
CA MET A 50 9.27 11.22 7.92
C MET A 50 8.21 11.84 7.00
N PHE A 51 7.75 11.05 6.02
CA PHE A 51 6.62 11.43 5.18
C PHE A 51 5.32 11.56 5.97
N PRO A 52 4.43 12.52 5.62
CA PRO A 52 3.12 12.66 6.23
C PRO A 52 2.17 11.52 5.83
N LEU A 53 1.04 11.41 6.57
CA LEU A 53 0.02 10.37 6.37
C LEU A 53 -0.37 10.19 4.89
N VAL A 54 -0.70 11.29 4.21
CA VAL A 54 -1.11 11.25 2.80
C VAL A 54 -0.06 10.53 1.95
N ARG A 55 1.22 10.83 2.14
CA ARG A 55 2.31 10.22 1.38
C ARG A 55 2.55 8.76 1.77
N GLN A 56 2.31 8.38 3.03
CA GLN A 56 2.38 6.97 3.44
C GLN A 56 1.36 6.13 2.69
N VAL A 57 0.11 6.61 2.58
CA VAL A 57 -0.96 5.92 1.83
C VAL A 57 -0.60 5.81 0.35
N GLN A 58 -0.19 6.90 -0.30
CA GLN A 58 0.22 6.91 -1.72
C GLN A 58 1.32 5.90 -2.00
N ILE A 59 2.36 5.84 -1.16
CA ILE A 59 3.47 4.90 -1.35
C ILE A 59 3.01 3.45 -1.11
N ALA A 60 2.15 3.20 -0.11
CA ALA A 60 1.60 1.86 0.13
C ALA A 60 0.85 1.33 -1.11
N VAL A 61 -0.07 2.12 -1.67
CA VAL A 61 -0.81 1.70 -2.88
C VAL A 61 0.09 1.55 -4.10
N ASP A 62 1.14 2.37 -4.22
CA ASP A 62 2.14 2.25 -5.28
C ASP A 62 2.93 0.94 -5.17
N PHE A 63 3.28 0.50 -3.96
CA PHE A 63 3.91 -0.81 -3.78
C PHE A 63 2.97 -1.96 -4.12
N ALA A 64 1.72 -1.93 -3.69
CA ALA A 64 0.74 -2.96 -4.04
C ALA A 64 0.57 -3.07 -5.56
N LYS A 65 0.33 -1.95 -6.24
CA LYS A 65 0.22 -1.84 -7.71
C LYS A 65 1.50 -2.29 -8.41
N GLY A 66 2.62 -1.73 -8.00
CA GLY A 66 3.91 -1.91 -8.67
C GLY A 66 4.46 -3.33 -8.53
N VAL A 67 4.30 -3.96 -7.36
CA VAL A 67 4.74 -5.35 -7.15
C VAL A 67 3.87 -6.29 -7.96
N SER A 68 2.55 -6.16 -7.85
CA SER A 68 1.60 -7.01 -8.56
C SER A 68 1.78 -6.96 -10.07
N GLY A 69 1.86 -5.76 -10.64
CA GLY A 69 1.98 -5.60 -12.09
C GLY A 69 3.34 -6.03 -12.66
N ARG A 70 4.45 -5.80 -11.92
CA ARG A 70 5.77 -6.25 -12.37
C ARG A 70 5.91 -7.77 -12.32
N LEU A 71 5.36 -8.42 -11.28
CA LEU A 71 5.34 -9.89 -11.23
C LEU A 71 4.49 -10.48 -12.35
N ALA A 72 3.38 -9.84 -12.69
CA ALA A 72 2.52 -10.25 -13.79
C ALA A 72 3.04 -9.84 -15.18
N GLU A 73 4.13 -9.05 -15.24
CA GLU A 73 4.69 -8.47 -16.48
C GLU A 73 3.67 -7.68 -17.31
N ILE A 74 2.80 -6.90 -16.63
CA ILE A 74 1.79 -6.04 -17.27
C ILE A 74 2.10 -4.57 -17.06
N GLU A 75 1.56 -3.72 -17.94
CA GLU A 75 1.71 -2.27 -17.84
C GLU A 75 1.08 -1.74 -16.55
N LEU A 76 1.80 -0.85 -15.88
CA LEU A 76 1.34 -0.23 -14.63
C LEU A 76 0.50 1.02 -14.94
N PRO A 77 -0.70 1.14 -14.33
CA PRO A 77 -1.44 2.38 -14.42
C PRO A 77 -0.68 3.51 -13.72
N LYS A 78 -0.75 4.72 -14.30
CA LYS A 78 -0.13 5.93 -13.74
C LYS A 78 -1.16 6.70 -12.93
N TYR A 79 -0.75 7.18 -11.77
CA TYR A 79 -1.52 8.06 -10.90
C TYR A 79 -0.64 9.26 -10.54
N ASP A 80 -1.27 10.43 -10.32
CA ASP A 80 -0.54 11.70 -10.19
C ASP A 80 -0.11 12.02 -8.76
N ASP A 81 -0.46 11.17 -7.78
CA ASP A 81 -0.16 11.37 -6.34
C ASP A 81 -0.60 12.78 -5.85
N SER A 82 -1.76 13.25 -6.32
CA SER A 82 -2.29 14.60 -6.07
C SER A 82 -3.36 14.66 -4.97
N GLU A 83 -3.58 13.56 -4.27
CA GLU A 83 -4.61 13.43 -3.24
C GLU A 83 -4.33 14.39 -2.08
N THR A 84 -5.37 15.11 -1.66
CA THR A 84 -5.34 16.09 -0.56
C THR A 84 -6.43 15.87 0.48
N THR A 85 -7.35 14.92 0.22
CA THR A 85 -8.48 14.59 1.07
C THR A 85 -8.58 13.09 1.36
N PHE A 86 -9.29 12.72 2.43
CA PHE A 86 -9.58 11.30 2.72
C PHE A 86 -10.37 10.65 1.58
N ALA A 87 -11.35 11.35 1.00
CA ALA A 87 -12.15 10.84 -0.11
C ALA A 87 -11.29 10.52 -1.35
N GLU A 88 -10.32 11.38 -1.68
CA GLU A 88 -9.40 11.13 -2.78
C GLU A 88 -8.47 9.93 -2.51
N LEU A 89 -7.96 9.79 -1.28
CA LEU A 89 -7.18 8.61 -0.88
C LEU A 89 -8.01 7.32 -0.95
N GLN A 90 -9.28 7.35 -0.53
CA GLN A 90 -10.20 6.22 -0.68
C GLN A 90 -10.41 5.86 -2.15
N ALA A 91 -10.61 6.85 -3.01
CA ALA A 91 -10.75 6.64 -4.45
C ALA A 91 -9.48 6.01 -5.06
N LEU A 92 -8.30 6.45 -4.62
CA LEU A 92 -7.02 5.87 -5.04
C LEU A 92 -6.90 4.40 -4.63
N ILE A 93 -7.24 4.07 -3.37
CA ILE A 93 -7.24 2.68 -2.87
C ILE A 93 -8.18 1.81 -3.71
N VAL A 94 -9.38 2.28 -4.02
CA VAL A 94 -10.36 1.55 -4.85
C VAL A 94 -9.80 1.28 -6.25
N LYS A 95 -9.17 2.28 -6.89
CA LYS A 95 -8.52 2.11 -8.21
C LYS A 95 -7.43 1.03 -8.18
N VAL A 96 -6.59 1.04 -7.13
CA VAL A 96 -5.50 0.05 -7.00
C VAL A 96 -6.05 -1.34 -6.68
N LEU A 97 -7.06 -1.46 -5.82
CA LEU A 97 -7.74 -2.74 -5.56
C LEU A 97 -8.31 -3.32 -6.86
N ALA A 98 -9.02 -2.52 -7.64
CA ALA A 98 -9.58 -2.94 -8.93
C ALA A 98 -8.46 -3.45 -9.88
N PHE A 99 -7.33 -2.74 -9.97
CA PHE A 99 -6.17 -3.18 -10.76
C PHE A 99 -5.60 -4.51 -10.24
N VAL A 100 -5.34 -4.62 -8.94
CA VAL A 100 -4.78 -5.84 -8.33
C VAL A 100 -5.71 -7.04 -8.54
N GLU A 101 -7.03 -6.85 -8.52
CA GLU A 101 -8.03 -7.89 -8.76
C GLU A 101 -8.05 -8.43 -10.19
N THR A 102 -7.56 -7.69 -11.16
CA THR A 102 -7.45 -8.18 -12.54
C THR A 102 -6.38 -9.26 -12.70
N ILE A 103 -5.42 -9.33 -11.78
CA ILE A 103 -4.26 -10.21 -11.89
C ILE A 103 -4.61 -11.60 -11.39
N LYS A 104 -4.32 -12.60 -12.23
CA LYS A 104 -4.62 -14.02 -11.96
C LYS A 104 -3.37 -14.80 -11.53
N ALA A 105 -3.57 -15.93 -10.87
CA ALA A 105 -2.48 -16.77 -10.40
C ALA A 105 -1.54 -17.19 -11.54
N GLU A 106 -2.08 -17.52 -12.68
CA GLU A 106 -1.34 -17.96 -13.88
C GLU A 106 -0.38 -16.88 -14.43
N GLN A 107 -0.61 -15.62 -14.09
CA GLN A 107 0.25 -14.52 -14.51
C GLN A 107 1.46 -14.32 -13.57
N ILE A 108 1.41 -14.83 -12.35
CA ILE A 108 2.43 -14.62 -11.30
C ILE A 108 3.15 -15.92 -10.93
N ASP A 109 2.43 -17.03 -10.79
CA ASP A 109 3.02 -18.30 -10.38
C ASP A 109 4.00 -18.82 -11.43
N GLY A 110 5.13 -19.36 -10.99
CA GLY A 110 6.24 -19.75 -11.86
C GLY A 110 7.20 -18.59 -12.24
N LYS A 111 6.95 -17.40 -11.72
CA LYS A 111 7.76 -16.20 -12.00
C LYS A 111 8.85 -15.93 -10.94
N GLU A 112 9.19 -16.92 -10.11
CA GLU A 112 10.19 -16.80 -9.03
C GLU A 112 11.55 -16.33 -9.52
N GLY A 113 11.93 -16.78 -10.73
CA GLY A 113 13.24 -16.54 -11.34
C GLY A 113 13.30 -15.39 -12.34
N ILE A 114 12.18 -14.73 -12.69
CA ILE A 114 12.23 -13.63 -13.67
C ILE A 114 13.07 -12.46 -13.16
N GLU A 115 13.75 -11.75 -14.05
CA GLU A 115 14.46 -10.52 -13.68
C GLU A 115 13.49 -9.35 -13.57
N ILE A 116 13.49 -8.68 -12.43
CA ILE A 116 12.75 -7.44 -12.20
C ILE A 116 13.72 -6.30 -11.97
N ILE A 117 13.64 -5.28 -12.82
CA ILE A 117 14.46 -4.07 -12.72
C ILE A 117 13.58 -2.92 -12.25
N THR A 118 13.99 -2.26 -11.17
CA THR A 118 13.32 -1.05 -10.68
C THR A 118 14.18 0.16 -10.92
N ARG A 119 13.55 1.32 -11.24
CA ARG A 119 14.25 2.59 -11.51
C ARG A 119 15.33 2.44 -12.59
N GLN A 120 15.03 1.67 -13.64
CA GLN A 120 15.95 1.39 -14.74
C GLN A 120 16.55 2.66 -15.32
N GLY A 121 17.85 2.63 -15.58
CA GLY A 121 18.59 3.76 -16.15
C GLY A 121 18.87 4.90 -15.18
N THR A 122 18.60 4.76 -13.89
CA THR A 122 18.92 5.75 -12.86
C THR A 122 20.02 5.25 -11.91
N PRO A 123 20.71 6.17 -11.17
CA PRO A 123 21.67 5.74 -10.13
C PRO A 123 21.07 4.91 -9.00
N LYS A 124 19.75 4.80 -8.95
CA LYS A 124 18.99 4.01 -7.95
C LYS A 124 18.44 2.71 -8.53
N GLU A 125 18.92 2.28 -9.71
CA GLU A 125 18.52 1.01 -10.32
C GLU A 125 18.82 -0.15 -9.38
N LYS A 126 17.84 -1.07 -9.26
CA LYS A 126 18.01 -2.32 -8.52
C LYS A 126 17.45 -3.46 -9.36
N ARG A 127 18.13 -4.60 -9.28
CA ARG A 127 17.76 -5.84 -9.96
C ARG A 127 17.45 -6.92 -8.94
N PHE A 128 16.41 -7.68 -9.19
CA PHE A 128 15.92 -8.74 -8.31
C PHE A 128 15.47 -9.93 -9.14
N THR A 129 15.44 -11.11 -8.53
CA THR A 129 14.56 -12.19 -9.01
C THR A 129 13.12 -11.88 -8.57
N GLY A 130 12.10 -12.45 -9.23
CA GLY A 130 10.69 -12.25 -8.87
C GLY A 130 10.42 -12.56 -7.41
N GLN A 131 10.93 -13.68 -6.91
CA GLN A 131 10.79 -14.06 -5.49
C GLN A 131 11.46 -13.05 -4.55
N ALA A 132 12.70 -12.65 -4.82
CA ALA A 132 13.41 -11.68 -3.99
C ALA A 132 12.72 -10.32 -4.03
N TYR A 133 12.24 -9.89 -5.19
CA TYR A 133 11.48 -8.65 -5.36
C TYR A 133 10.25 -8.62 -4.46
N LEU A 134 9.46 -9.70 -4.44
CA LEU A 134 8.29 -9.78 -3.58
C LEU A 134 8.67 -9.80 -2.09
N LEU A 135 9.50 -10.77 -1.68
CA LEU A 135 9.68 -11.11 -0.27
C LEU A 135 10.65 -10.19 0.46
N THR A 136 11.70 -9.69 -0.20
CA THR A 136 12.76 -8.92 0.45
C THR A 136 12.69 -7.42 0.16
N TYR A 137 11.86 -6.99 -0.79
CA TYR A 137 11.71 -5.59 -1.15
C TYR A 137 10.24 -5.14 -1.11
N GLY A 138 9.36 -5.75 -1.91
CA GLY A 138 7.98 -5.29 -2.09
C GLY A 138 7.14 -5.35 -0.82
N LEU A 139 7.02 -6.53 -0.20
CA LEU A 139 6.26 -6.71 1.03
C LEU A 139 6.82 -5.89 2.22
N PRO A 140 8.14 -5.87 2.50
CA PRO A 140 8.67 -5.02 3.56
C PRO A 140 8.36 -3.54 3.38
N GLN A 141 8.48 -3.01 2.17
CA GLN A 141 8.13 -1.62 1.87
C GLN A 141 6.63 -1.37 2.05
N PHE A 142 5.80 -2.22 1.50
CA PHE A 142 4.35 -2.12 1.62
C PHE A 142 3.90 -2.10 3.08
N PHE A 143 4.32 -3.09 3.86
CA PHE A 143 3.97 -3.18 5.28
C PHE A 143 4.51 -2.00 6.10
N PHE A 144 5.71 -1.50 5.78
CA PHE A 144 6.23 -0.30 6.44
C PHE A 144 5.27 0.87 6.29
N HIS A 145 4.80 1.17 5.07
CA HIS A 145 3.92 2.31 4.81
C HIS A 145 2.51 2.11 5.37
N VAL A 146 1.94 0.90 5.29
CA VAL A 146 0.64 0.56 5.92
C VAL A 146 0.73 0.69 7.44
N THR A 147 1.79 0.16 8.05
CA THR A 147 2.00 0.25 9.50
C THR A 147 2.22 1.69 9.94
N THR A 148 2.96 2.47 9.17
CA THR A 148 3.21 3.90 9.50
C THR A 148 1.91 4.69 9.37
N THR A 149 1.05 4.41 8.37
CA THR A 149 -0.30 5.00 8.25
C THR A 149 -1.10 4.75 9.54
N TYR A 150 -1.18 3.48 9.97
CA TYR A 150 -1.85 3.12 11.23
C TYR A 150 -1.24 3.85 12.43
N ALA A 151 0.09 3.85 12.55
CA ALA A 151 0.80 4.43 13.68
C ALA A 151 0.59 5.94 13.79
N ILE A 152 0.60 6.68 12.67
CA ILE A 152 0.30 8.12 12.64
C ILE A 152 -1.10 8.38 13.19
N LEU A 153 -2.11 7.65 12.71
CA LEU A 153 -3.50 7.85 13.14
C LEU A 153 -3.71 7.46 14.59
N ARG A 154 -3.14 6.33 15.03
CA ARG A 154 -3.20 5.91 16.43
C ARG A 154 -2.53 6.91 17.36
N HIS A 155 -1.36 7.44 16.99
CA HIS A 155 -0.62 8.45 17.76
C HIS A 155 -1.41 9.76 17.89
N ASN A 156 -2.19 10.13 16.87
CA ASN A 156 -3.04 11.31 16.86
C ASN A 156 -4.43 11.08 17.50
N GLY A 157 -4.63 9.99 18.23
CA GLY A 157 -5.81 9.76 19.07
C GLY A 157 -6.98 9.11 18.33
N VAL A 158 -6.82 8.68 17.07
CA VAL A 158 -7.86 7.91 16.38
C VAL A 158 -8.02 6.54 17.04
N GLU A 159 -9.26 6.15 17.34
CA GLU A 159 -9.57 4.88 17.99
C GLU A 159 -9.48 3.70 17.02
N VAL A 160 -8.24 3.34 16.69
CA VAL A 160 -7.90 2.15 15.88
C VAL A 160 -7.03 1.19 16.69
N GLY A 161 -7.18 -0.10 16.46
CA GLY A 161 -6.42 -1.14 17.13
C GLY A 161 -5.88 -2.18 16.14
N LYS A 162 -5.19 -3.19 16.65
CA LYS A 162 -4.61 -4.27 15.82
C LYS A 162 -5.65 -4.93 14.91
N ARG A 163 -6.92 -5.08 15.38
CA ARG A 163 -7.99 -5.66 14.55
C ARG A 163 -8.29 -4.83 13.31
N ASP A 164 -8.27 -3.51 13.44
CA ASP A 164 -8.49 -2.61 12.30
C ASP A 164 -7.34 -2.68 11.30
N TYR A 165 -6.10 -2.79 11.80
CA TYR A 165 -4.91 -2.98 10.97
C TYR A 165 -4.92 -4.31 10.22
N MET A 166 -5.34 -5.41 10.88
CA MET A 166 -5.40 -6.73 10.25
C MET A 166 -6.55 -6.85 9.24
N GLY A 167 -7.65 -6.16 9.47
CA GLY A 167 -8.86 -6.29 8.67
C GLY A 167 -9.51 -7.66 8.76
N ALA A 168 -10.30 -8.00 7.74
CA ALA A 168 -10.85 -9.35 7.56
C ALA A 168 -9.84 -10.24 6.80
N PHE A 169 -9.70 -11.48 7.24
CA PHE A 169 -8.81 -12.50 6.66
C PHE A 169 -9.46 -13.87 6.63
#